data_5e5bd0a774cafb51b37fe80787a72557
#
_entry.id   5e5bd0a774cafb51b37fe80787a72557
#
_cell.length_a   1.000
_cell.length_b   1.000
_cell.length_c   1.000
_cell.angle_alpha   90.00
_cell.angle_beta   90.00
_cell.angle_gamma   90.00
#
_symmetry.space_group_name_H-M   'P 1'
#
loop_
_entity.id
_entity.type
_entity.pdbx_description
1 polymer ?
#
loop_
_entity_poly.entity_id
_entity_poly.type
_entity_poly.pdbx_seq_one_letter_code
_entity_poly.pdbx_strand_id
1 'polypeptide(L)'
;EHDAEDASPRDGKSSRSIRVLNPNAAVVRKTFGMDRCLGPRSTQQDVYEAVGAPVLDSVLRGCHGAILGYGQTGSGKTHSLLNLGDGGEAGLVPRLAVDLFTRIAADWTHVYDVEIAMVQIYNETVMDLLKPNDLKRAPGNSERCLRACQRKSSAGGGWELLDCTWHRCKSPEHLLDCFRQGRKGLVYAETMMNKHSSRSHCVLQLKVNRVPRPDTTTAMAQLNSSGYRRTLELLQHQGLLTVVD
;
A
#
# COMPACT_ATOMS: atom_id res chain seq x y z
N GLU A 1 -19.29 27.94 10.49
CA GLU A 1 -18.17 28.35 11.34
C GLU A 1 -17.89 27.19 12.27
N HIS A 2 -16.82 26.46 12.00
CA HIS A 2 -16.40 25.32 12.79
C HIS A 2 -15.31 25.81 13.75
N ASP A 3 -15.71 26.17 14.94
CA ASP A 3 -14.77 26.34 16.04
C ASP A 3 -14.27 24.98 16.50
N ALA A 4 -13.24 24.48 15.79
CA ALA A 4 -12.35 23.50 16.37
C ALA A 4 -11.48 24.27 17.38
N GLU A 5 -11.89 24.32 18.65
CA GLU A 5 -11.00 24.76 19.72
C GLU A 5 -9.74 23.89 19.66
N ASP A 6 -8.68 24.55 19.23
CA ASP A 6 -7.32 24.10 19.12
C ASP A 6 -6.81 23.65 20.50
N ALA A 7 -6.99 22.39 20.84
CA ALA A 7 -6.23 21.75 21.89
C ALA A 7 -4.85 21.39 21.33
N SER A 8 -4.11 22.41 20.91
CA SER A 8 -2.70 22.30 20.57
C SER A 8 -1.94 21.88 21.83
N PRO A 9 -1.31 20.71 21.86
CA PRO A 9 -0.40 20.37 22.95
C PRO A 9 0.80 21.29 22.82
N ARG A 10 1.03 22.14 23.82
CA ARG A 10 2.22 23.01 23.89
C ARG A 10 3.54 22.22 24.01
N ASP A 11 3.48 20.90 24.12
CA ASP A 11 4.62 20.01 24.37
C ASP A 11 4.65 18.84 23.37
N GLY A 12 4.73 19.03 22.08
CA GLY A 12 5.14 18.01 21.11
C GLY A 12 4.52 16.59 21.18
N LYS A 13 3.60 16.33 22.11
CA LYS A 13 2.90 15.05 22.25
C LYS A 13 1.68 15.01 21.35
N SER A 14 1.70 14.12 20.36
CA SER A 14 0.53 13.85 19.51
C SER A 14 -0.68 13.52 20.38
N SER A 15 -1.79 14.25 20.18
CA SER A 15 -3.07 13.91 20.81
C SER A 15 -3.49 12.50 20.37
N ARG A 16 -3.99 11.70 21.30
CA ARG A 16 -4.53 10.34 21.00
C ARG A 16 -6.05 10.31 21.02
N SER A 17 -6.71 11.46 21.00
CA SER A 17 -8.15 11.52 21.01
C SER A 17 -8.69 12.69 20.19
N ILE A 18 -9.82 12.47 19.52
CA ILE A 18 -10.58 13.48 18.82
C ILE A 18 -11.89 13.68 19.55
N ARG A 19 -12.22 14.94 19.85
CA ARG A 19 -13.51 15.35 20.44
C ARG A 19 -14.38 15.92 19.34
N VAL A 20 -15.54 15.33 19.15
CA VAL A 20 -16.52 15.81 18.18
C VAL A 20 -17.68 16.44 18.95
N LEU A 21 -17.96 17.72 18.65
CA LEU A 21 -19.14 18.42 19.15
C LEU A 21 -20.33 18.03 18.27
N ASN A 22 -21.46 17.63 18.89
CA ASN A 22 -22.69 17.45 18.15
C ASN A 22 -23.42 18.82 18.09
N PRO A 23 -23.54 19.47 16.94
CA PRO A 23 -24.15 20.78 16.81
C PRO A 23 -25.65 20.79 17.19
N ASN A 24 -26.31 19.64 17.18
CA ASN A 24 -27.74 19.53 17.46
C ASN A 24 -28.07 19.02 18.88
N ALA A 25 -27.06 18.72 19.70
CA ALA A 25 -27.26 18.24 21.06
C ALA A 25 -26.49 19.14 22.02
N ALA A 26 -27.22 19.88 22.83
CA ALA A 26 -26.70 20.95 23.67
C ALA A 26 -25.55 20.58 24.64
N VAL A 27 -25.10 19.33 24.74
CA VAL A 27 -24.05 18.96 25.74
C VAL A 27 -23.24 17.69 25.44
N VAL A 28 -23.46 16.91 24.42
CA VAL A 28 -22.74 15.62 24.30
C VAL A 28 -21.50 15.76 23.44
N ARG A 29 -20.35 15.99 24.07
CA ARG A 29 -19.02 15.81 23.46
C ARG A 29 -18.73 14.33 23.34
N LYS A 30 -18.64 13.79 22.12
CA LYS A 30 -18.19 12.42 21.89
C LYS A 30 -16.67 12.44 21.69
N THR A 31 -15.96 11.62 22.46
CA THR A 31 -14.52 11.47 22.35
C THR A 31 -14.19 10.12 21.73
N PHE A 32 -13.35 10.12 20.71
CA PHE A 32 -12.84 8.91 20.05
C PHE A 32 -11.36 8.78 20.37
N GLY A 33 -10.95 7.60 20.85
CA GLY A 33 -9.54 7.24 21.01
C GLY A 33 -8.94 6.81 19.69
N MET A 34 -7.73 7.26 19.39
CA MET A 34 -6.94 6.94 18.21
C MET A 34 -5.50 6.63 18.64
N ASP A 35 -4.77 5.85 17.86
CA ASP A 35 -3.35 5.63 18.10
C ASP A 35 -2.55 6.93 17.89
N ARG A 36 -2.94 7.72 16.88
CA ARG A 36 -2.36 9.03 16.58
C ARG A 36 -3.41 9.93 15.91
N CYS A 37 -3.43 11.20 16.30
CA CYS A 37 -4.24 12.22 15.66
C CYS A 37 -3.32 13.22 14.95
N LEU A 38 -3.59 13.47 13.69
CA LEU A 38 -2.91 14.47 12.88
C LEU A 38 -3.84 15.68 12.73
N GLY A 39 -3.35 16.87 13.06
CA GLY A 39 -4.13 18.10 13.03
C GLY A 39 -4.17 18.74 11.64
N PRO A 40 -4.92 19.86 11.48
CA PRO A 40 -5.08 20.53 10.19
C PRO A 40 -3.78 21.05 9.56
N ARG A 41 -2.73 21.24 10.36
CA ARG A 41 -1.41 21.70 9.89
C ARG A 41 -0.46 20.56 9.57
N SER A 42 -0.90 19.31 9.71
CA SER A 42 -0.09 18.13 9.37
C SER A 42 0.14 18.04 7.87
N THR A 43 1.35 17.69 7.52
CA THR A 43 1.81 17.53 6.14
C THR A 43 1.66 16.09 5.68
N GLN A 44 1.83 15.84 4.39
CA GLN A 44 1.93 14.48 3.84
C GLN A 44 3.15 13.73 4.41
N GLN A 45 4.20 14.45 4.78
CA GLN A 45 5.36 13.86 5.45
C GLN A 45 5.00 13.35 6.85
N ASP A 46 4.23 14.11 7.63
CA ASP A 46 3.77 13.67 8.95
C ASP A 46 2.90 12.41 8.86
N VAL A 47 2.04 12.33 7.83
CA VAL A 47 1.23 11.13 7.55
C VAL A 47 2.14 9.95 7.20
N TYR A 48 3.16 10.18 6.35
CA TYR A 48 4.12 9.14 5.97
C TYR A 48 4.89 8.61 7.18
N GLU A 49 5.42 9.47 8.02
CA GLU A 49 6.16 9.08 9.24
C GLU A 49 5.29 8.36 10.25
N ALA A 50 4.00 8.75 10.33
CA ALA A 50 3.05 8.12 11.25
C ALA A 50 2.60 6.73 10.81
N VAL A 51 2.45 6.50 9.50
CA VAL A 51 1.79 5.30 8.94
C VAL A 51 2.70 4.57 7.96
N GLY A 52 3.26 5.25 6.96
CA GLY A 52 3.99 4.64 5.86
C GLY A 52 5.30 3.99 6.31
N ALA A 53 6.15 4.75 6.99
CA ALA A 53 7.47 4.28 7.40
C ALA A 53 7.43 3.06 8.34
N PRO A 54 6.59 3.00 9.40
CA PRO A 54 6.50 1.82 10.26
C PRO A 54 6.01 0.57 9.53
N VAL A 55 5.06 0.73 8.59
CA VAL A 55 4.57 -0.40 7.80
C VAL A 55 5.65 -0.88 6.83
N LEU A 56 6.37 0.04 6.18
CA LEU A 56 7.49 -0.31 5.31
C LEU A 56 8.61 -1.06 6.07
N ASP A 57 8.94 -0.62 7.28
CA ASP A 57 9.88 -1.33 8.16
C ASP A 57 9.48 -2.79 8.37
N SER A 58 8.20 -3.03 8.62
CA SER A 58 7.67 -4.38 8.82
C SER A 58 7.74 -5.21 7.54
N VAL A 59 7.41 -4.62 6.41
CA VAL A 59 7.47 -5.28 5.08
C VAL A 59 8.90 -5.66 4.71
N LEU A 60 9.87 -4.78 4.96
CA LEU A 60 11.29 -5.07 4.73
C LEU A 60 11.82 -6.18 5.64
N ARG A 61 11.21 -6.41 6.81
CA ARG A 61 11.50 -7.57 7.67
C ARG A 61 10.79 -8.86 7.24
N GLY A 62 10.01 -8.83 6.14
CA GLY A 62 9.26 -9.98 5.64
C GLY A 62 7.86 -10.15 6.23
N CYS A 63 7.35 -9.13 6.92
CA CYS A 63 5.98 -9.15 7.41
C CYS A 63 5.01 -8.65 6.33
N HIS A 64 3.74 -9.03 6.45
CA HIS A 64 2.68 -8.46 5.64
C HIS A 64 2.13 -7.21 6.34
N GLY A 65 1.93 -6.13 5.60
CA GLY A 65 1.37 -4.88 6.09
C GLY A 65 0.23 -4.39 5.21
N ALA A 66 -0.74 -3.69 5.79
CA ALA A 66 -1.82 -3.07 5.04
C ALA A 66 -2.04 -1.63 5.52
N ILE A 67 -2.28 -0.74 4.56
CA ILE A 67 -2.69 0.65 4.79
C ILE A 67 -4.05 0.83 4.13
N LEU A 68 -5.07 1.18 4.90
CA LEU A 68 -6.45 1.35 4.44
C LEU A 68 -6.90 2.79 4.65
N GLY A 69 -7.32 3.47 3.57
CA GLY A 69 -8.01 4.75 3.64
C GLY A 69 -9.48 4.57 3.97
N TYR A 70 -9.95 5.11 5.09
CA TYR A 70 -11.33 5.05 5.50
C TYR A 70 -11.90 6.44 5.75
N GLY A 71 -13.11 6.70 5.27
CA GLY A 71 -13.79 7.98 5.44
C GLY A 71 -14.83 8.23 4.35
N GLN A 72 -15.64 9.27 4.52
CA GLN A 72 -16.65 9.66 3.51
C GLN A 72 -15.99 10.14 2.20
N THR A 73 -16.78 10.21 1.13
CA THR A 73 -16.34 10.82 -0.14
C THR A 73 -15.95 12.28 0.10
N GLY A 74 -14.82 12.71 -0.47
CA GLY A 74 -14.30 14.06 -0.29
C GLY A 74 -13.47 14.27 1.00
N SER A 75 -13.27 13.24 1.84
CA SER A 75 -12.46 13.37 3.07
C SER A 75 -10.94 13.38 2.84
N GLY A 76 -10.47 13.29 1.60
CA GLY A 76 -9.04 13.34 1.27
C GLY A 76 -8.31 12.00 1.28
N LYS A 77 -8.99 10.84 1.34
CA LYS A 77 -8.35 9.51 1.30
C LYS A 77 -7.38 9.37 0.13
N THR A 78 -7.88 9.54 -1.08
CA THR A 78 -7.07 9.46 -2.31
C THR A 78 -5.93 10.47 -2.32
N HIS A 79 -6.14 11.67 -1.78
CA HIS A 79 -5.08 12.67 -1.65
C HIS A 79 -3.97 12.19 -0.71
N SER A 80 -4.31 11.65 0.44
CA SER A 80 -3.33 11.14 1.41
C SER A 80 -2.61 9.88 0.91
N LEU A 81 -3.31 8.99 0.21
CA LEU A 81 -2.75 7.70 -0.20
C LEU A 81 -2.05 7.76 -1.56
N LEU A 82 -2.73 8.29 -2.58
CA LEU A 82 -2.39 8.09 -3.99
C LEU A 82 -1.97 9.37 -4.73
N ASN A 83 -1.85 10.53 -4.05
CA ASN A 83 -1.48 11.76 -4.72
C ASN A 83 -0.08 11.68 -5.33
N LEU A 84 0.03 11.95 -6.63
CA LEU A 84 1.30 12.00 -7.39
C LEU A 84 1.93 13.39 -7.39
N GLY A 85 1.42 14.32 -6.57
CA GLY A 85 1.95 15.69 -6.48
C GLY A 85 3.44 15.74 -6.23
N ASP A 86 4.07 16.85 -6.61
CA ASP A 86 5.51 17.05 -6.45
C ASP A 86 5.86 17.45 -5.02
N GLY A 87 7.05 17.04 -4.58
CA GLY A 87 7.65 17.48 -3.32
C GLY A 87 6.76 17.20 -2.09
N GLY A 88 6.36 18.25 -1.40
CA GLY A 88 5.59 18.18 -0.16
C GLY A 88 4.19 17.58 -0.29
N GLU A 89 3.59 17.67 -1.47
CA GLU A 89 2.22 17.22 -1.75
C GLU A 89 2.09 15.73 -2.10
N ALA A 90 3.20 15.04 -2.34
CA ALA A 90 3.19 13.60 -2.64
C ALA A 90 2.53 12.80 -1.51
N GLY A 91 1.59 11.92 -1.86
CA GLY A 91 0.91 11.02 -0.93
C GLY A 91 1.79 9.86 -0.45
N LEU A 92 1.17 8.89 0.23
CA LEU A 92 1.89 7.76 0.82
C LEU A 92 2.58 6.88 -0.23
N VAL A 93 1.91 6.53 -1.33
CA VAL A 93 2.47 5.61 -2.33
C VAL A 93 3.75 6.15 -2.98
N PRO A 94 3.82 7.41 -3.46
CA PRO A 94 5.08 7.95 -3.98
C PRO A 94 6.21 7.97 -2.94
N ARG A 95 5.91 8.32 -1.68
CA ARG A 95 6.91 8.33 -0.60
C ARG A 95 7.41 6.93 -0.27
N LEU A 96 6.50 5.95 -0.22
CA LEU A 96 6.85 4.54 -0.03
C LEU A 96 7.77 4.04 -1.15
N ALA A 97 7.52 4.43 -2.41
CA ALA A 97 8.38 4.04 -3.53
C ALA A 97 9.80 4.56 -3.36
N VAL A 98 9.96 5.84 -3.05
CA VAL A 98 11.29 6.46 -2.87
C VAL A 98 12.02 5.85 -1.67
N ASP A 99 11.37 5.77 -0.51
CA ASP A 99 12.00 5.25 0.71
C ASP A 99 12.35 3.76 0.60
N LEU A 100 11.47 2.95 -0.01
CA LEU A 100 11.73 1.54 -0.27
C LEU A 100 13.06 1.35 -1.03
N PHE A 101 13.22 2.01 -2.16
CA PHE A 101 14.43 1.85 -2.97
C PHE A 101 15.66 2.52 -2.35
N THR A 102 15.49 3.58 -1.56
CA THR A 102 16.56 4.19 -0.77
C THR A 102 17.10 3.20 0.26
N ARG A 103 16.22 2.51 0.98
CA ARG A 103 16.60 1.50 1.98
C ARG A 103 17.19 0.26 1.34
N ILE A 104 16.65 -0.20 0.21
CA ILE A 104 17.22 -1.30 -0.58
C ILE A 104 18.64 -0.97 -1.03
N ALA A 105 18.88 0.25 -1.52
CA ALA A 105 20.21 0.68 -1.95
C ALA A 105 21.22 0.77 -0.81
N ALA A 106 20.76 1.06 0.40
CA ALA A 106 21.60 1.13 1.60
C ALA A 106 21.89 -0.26 2.21
N ASP A 107 21.11 -1.29 1.88
CA ASP A 107 21.31 -2.65 2.41
C ASP A 107 22.21 -3.47 1.47
N TRP A 108 23.50 -3.48 1.80
CA TRP A 108 24.49 -4.28 1.08
C TRP A 108 24.44 -5.79 1.43
N THR A 109 23.70 -6.17 2.48
CA THR A 109 23.69 -7.55 3.01
C THR A 109 22.69 -8.47 2.29
N HIS A 110 21.71 -7.89 1.58
CA HIS A 110 20.65 -8.64 0.91
C HIS A 110 20.52 -8.27 -0.57
N VAL A 111 19.87 -9.16 -1.29
CA VAL A 111 19.36 -8.92 -2.65
C VAL A 111 17.84 -8.82 -2.55
N TYR A 112 17.29 -7.82 -3.22
CA TYR A 112 15.86 -7.55 -3.22
C TYR A 112 15.25 -7.71 -4.61
N ASP A 113 14.03 -8.22 -4.64
CA ASP A 113 13.17 -8.24 -5.81
C ASP A 113 11.83 -7.61 -5.44
N VAL A 114 11.47 -6.55 -6.15
CA VAL A 114 10.27 -5.74 -5.90
C VAL A 114 9.32 -5.89 -7.05
N GLU A 115 8.08 -6.25 -6.75
CA GLU A 115 7.01 -6.36 -7.74
C GLU A 115 5.80 -5.54 -7.31
N ILE A 116 5.13 -4.93 -8.28
CA ILE A 116 3.87 -4.19 -8.09
C ILE A 116 2.74 -4.88 -8.84
N ALA A 117 1.59 -4.96 -8.18
CA ALA A 117 0.29 -5.26 -8.79
C ALA A 117 -0.72 -4.19 -8.41
N MET A 118 -1.68 -3.94 -9.27
CA MET A 118 -2.72 -2.95 -9.02
C MET A 118 -4.04 -3.43 -9.58
N VAL A 119 -5.06 -3.49 -8.72
CA VAL A 119 -6.39 -3.98 -9.09
C VAL A 119 -7.47 -3.00 -8.65
N GLN A 120 -8.60 -3.04 -9.34
CA GLN A 120 -9.82 -2.36 -8.94
C GLN A 120 -10.86 -3.39 -8.53
N ILE A 121 -11.54 -3.14 -7.42
CA ILE A 121 -12.72 -3.89 -7.00
C ILE A 121 -13.94 -3.01 -7.25
N TYR A 122 -14.85 -3.49 -8.09
CA TYR A 122 -16.11 -2.82 -8.39
C TYR A 122 -17.23 -3.84 -8.55
N ASN A 123 -18.31 -3.68 -7.82
CA ASN A 123 -19.49 -4.55 -7.86
C ASN A 123 -19.12 -6.05 -7.85
N GLU A 124 -18.42 -6.48 -6.80
CA GLU A 124 -17.94 -7.86 -6.58
C GLU A 124 -17.00 -8.40 -7.68
N THR A 125 -16.56 -7.55 -8.60
CA THR A 125 -15.61 -7.93 -9.65
C THR A 125 -14.23 -7.33 -9.38
N VAL A 126 -13.18 -8.11 -9.63
CA VAL A 126 -11.79 -7.68 -9.48
C VAL A 126 -11.16 -7.56 -10.86
N MET A 127 -10.68 -6.38 -11.19
CA MET A 127 -10.07 -6.08 -12.50
C MET A 127 -8.60 -5.71 -12.34
N ASP A 128 -7.76 -6.22 -13.23
CA ASP A 128 -6.34 -5.89 -13.30
C ASP A 128 -6.14 -4.54 -13.99
N LEU A 129 -5.53 -3.58 -13.28
CA LEU A 129 -5.27 -2.24 -13.81
C LEU A 129 -3.93 -2.13 -14.57
N LEU A 130 -3.06 -3.12 -14.46
CA LEU A 130 -1.75 -3.14 -15.11
C LEU A 130 -1.71 -3.97 -16.39
N LYS A 131 -2.78 -4.69 -16.73
CA LYS A 131 -2.87 -5.51 -17.93
C LYS A 131 -3.22 -4.66 -19.17
N PRO A 132 -2.33 -4.53 -20.17
CA PRO A 132 -2.45 -3.51 -21.21
C PRO A 132 -3.68 -3.61 -22.11
N ASN A 133 -4.22 -4.82 -22.32
CA ASN A 133 -5.29 -5.08 -23.29
C ASN A 133 -6.69 -5.12 -22.69
N ASP A 134 -6.82 -5.13 -21.37
CA ASP A 134 -8.13 -5.25 -20.73
C ASP A 134 -8.87 -3.91 -20.61
N LEU A 135 -8.14 -2.79 -20.65
CA LEU A 135 -8.73 -1.46 -20.56
C LEU A 135 -9.58 -1.05 -21.77
N LYS A 136 -9.36 -1.66 -22.94
CA LYS A 136 -10.06 -1.31 -24.20
C LYS A 136 -11.34 -2.11 -24.48
N ARG A 137 -11.67 -3.08 -23.66
CA ARG A 137 -12.83 -3.95 -23.89
C ARG A 137 -13.97 -3.60 -22.93
N ALA A 138 -15.24 -3.75 -23.33
CA ALA A 138 -16.41 -3.36 -22.55
C ALA A 138 -16.54 -4.08 -21.19
N PRO A 139 -17.03 -3.39 -20.13
CA PRO A 139 -17.33 -4.02 -18.84
C PRO A 139 -18.40 -5.11 -19.02
N GLY A 140 -18.24 -6.23 -18.35
CA GLY A 140 -19.23 -7.32 -18.32
C GLY A 140 -18.79 -8.64 -18.96
N ASN A 141 -17.58 -8.73 -19.54
CA ASN A 141 -17.04 -10.00 -19.99
C ASN A 141 -16.40 -10.76 -18.82
N SER A 142 -16.98 -11.91 -18.45
CA SER A 142 -16.56 -12.73 -17.31
C SER A 142 -15.10 -13.23 -17.37
N GLU A 143 -14.48 -13.20 -18.55
CA GLU A 143 -13.07 -13.59 -18.79
C GLU A 143 -12.03 -12.62 -18.22
N ARG A 144 -12.47 -11.49 -17.61
CA ARG A 144 -11.59 -10.43 -17.10
C ARG A 144 -11.50 -10.34 -15.61
N CYS A 145 -12.42 -10.98 -14.92
CA CYS A 145 -12.44 -10.94 -13.49
C CYS A 145 -11.34 -11.84 -12.94
N LEU A 146 -10.41 -11.25 -12.21
CA LEU A 146 -9.46 -12.01 -11.43
C LEU A 146 -10.24 -12.85 -10.40
N ARG A 147 -9.78 -14.07 -10.19
CA ARG A 147 -10.37 -14.96 -9.19
C ARG A 147 -9.52 -14.93 -7.94
N ALA A 148 -10.16 -14.69 -6.80
CA ALA A 148 -9.53 -14.91 -5.50
C ALA A 148 -9.60 -16.41 -5.17
N CYS A 149 -8.47 -17.02 -4.88
CA CYS A 149 -8.42 -18.38 -4.38
C CYS A 149 -7.70 -18.46 -3.03
N GLN A 150 -8.11 -19.41 -2.22
CA GLN A 150 -7.43 -19.70 -0.98
C GLN A 150 -6.26 -20.64 -1.25
N ARG A 151 -5.04 -20.17 -1.00
CA ARG A 151 -3.85 -21.01 -1.11
C ARG A 151 -3.78 -21.92 0.12
N LYS A 152 -3.84 -23.22 -0.10
CA LYS A 152 -3.54 -24.20 0.95
C LYS A 152 -2.02 -24.31 1.09
N SER A 153 -1.47 -23.75 2.15
CA SER A 153 -0.07 -23.89 2.52
C SER A 153 0.03 -24.56 3.88
N SER A 154 1.04 -25.38 4.07
CA SER A 154 1.39 -25.97 5.37
C SER A 154 1.78 -24.94 6.44
N ALA A 155 2.09 -23.72 6.03
CA ALA A 155 2.47 -22.60 6.91
C ALA A 155 1.34 -21.59 7.18
N GLY A 156 0.09 -21.89 6.82
CA GLY A 156 -1.04 -20.99 6.93
C GLY A 156 -1.61 -20.62 5.55
N GLY A 157 -2.92 -20.75 5.38
CA GLY A 157 -3.59 -20.42 4.12
C GLY A 157 -3.77 -18.91 3.96
N GLY A 158 -3.38 -18.36 2.82
CA GLY A 158 -3.63 -16.98 2.41
C GLY A 158 -4.57 -16.91 1.21
N TRP A 159 -5.11 -15.73 0.93
CA TRP A 159 -5.85 -15.46 -0.31
C TRP A 159 -4.90 -14.93 -1.37
N GLU A 160 -5.03 -15.40 -2.59
CA GLU A 160 -4.24 -14.98 -3.75
C GLU A 160 -5.17 -14.65 -4.91
N LEU A 161 -4.83 -13.62 -5.68
CA LEU A 161 -5.51 -13.30 -6.94
C LEU A 161 -4.85 -14.10 -8.06
N LEU A 162 -5.59 -15.02 -8.67
CA LEU A 162 -5.12 -15.76 -9.82
C LEU A 162 -5.05 -14.85 -11.04
N ASP A 163 -4.02 -15.07 -11.87
CA ASP A 163 -3.78 -14.35 -13.12
C ASP A 163 -3.58 -12.83 -12.98
N CYS A 164 -3.31 -12.36 -11.77
CA CYS A 164 -2.95 -10.96 -11.52
C CYS A 164 -1.58 -10.64 -12.12
N THR A 165 -1.49 -9.53 -12.84
CA THR A 165 -0.23 -9.08 -13.45
C THR A 165 0.66 -8.44 -12.39
N TRP A 166 1.86 -8.97 -12.24
CA TRP A 166 2.92 -8.43 -11.40
C TRP A 166 4.03 -7.86 -12.27
N HIS A 167 4.37 -6.59 -12.07
CA HIS A 167 5.49 -5.94 -12.75
C HIS A 167 6.67 -5.80 -11.81
N ARG A 168 7.81 -6.35 -12.23
CA ARG A 168 9.07 -6.20 -11.50
C ARG A 168 9.59 -4.77 -11.62
N CYS A 169 9.87 -4.13 -10.49
CA CYS A 169 10.36 -2.76 -10.41
C CYS A 169 11.84 -2.74 -10.00
N LYS A 170 12.64 -1.97 -10.73
CA LYS A 170 14.09 -1.85 -10.49
C LYS A 170 14.50 -0.49 -9.90
N SER A 171 13.58 0.47 -9.88
CA SER A 171 13.81 1.81 -9.35
C SER A 171 12.49 2.42 -8.86
N PRO A 172 12.54 3.51 -8.07
CA PRO A 172 11.34 4.23 -7.66
C PRO A 172 10.56 4.77 -8.87
N GLU A 173 11.27 5.27 -9.91
CA GLU A 173 10.65 5.82 -11.12
C GLU A 173 9.86 4.73 -11.85
N HIS A 174 10.44 3.53 -12.02
CA HIS A 174 9.76 2.41 -12.66
C HIS A 174 8.50 1.99 -11.88
N LEU A 175 8.57 1.94 -10.55
CA LEU A 175 7.40 1.68 -9.71
C LEU A 175 6.33 2.75 -9.90
N LEU A 176 6.72 4.02 -9.88
CA LEU A 176 5.80 5.15 -10.08
C LEU A 176 5.20 5.18 -11.49
N ASP A 177 5.93 4.72 -12.52
CA ASP A 177 5.39 4.60 -13.87
C ASP A 177 4.31 3.51 -13.97
N CYS A 178 4.54 2.35 -13.35
CA CYS A 178 3.51 1.31 -13.21
C CYS A 178 2.30 1.85 -12.44
N PHE A 179 2.52 2.59 -11.36
CA PHE A 179 1.46 3.22 -10.60
C PHE A 179 0.66 4.24 -11.42
N ARG A 180 1.34 5.11 -12.20
CA ARG A 180 0.68 6.05 -13.12
C ARG A 180 -0.16 5.32 -14.18
N GLN A 181 0.35 4.21 -14.72
CA GLN A 181 -0.39 3.38 -15.66
C GLN A 181 -1.67 2.81 -15.02
N GLY A 182 -1.58 2.23 -13.84
CA GLY A 182 -2.73 1.71 -13.09
C GLY A 182 -3.77 2.80 -12.78
N ARG A 183 -3.31 4.02 -12.41
CA ARG A 183 -4.18 5.17 -12.19
C ARG A 183 -4.96 5.58 -13.45
N LYS A 184 -4.34 5.54 -14.63
CA LYS A 184 -5.05 5.79 -15.91
C LYS A 184 -6.12 4.72 -16.15
N GLY A 185 -5.81 3.47 -15.80
CA GLY A 185 -6.77 2.37 -15.89
C GLY A 185 -7.98 2.57 -14.97
N LEU A 186 -7.75 3.01 -13.75
CA LEU A 186 -8.79 3.33 -12.77
C LEU A 186 -9.74 4.41 -13.30
N VAL A 187 -9.22 5.54 -13.78
CA VAL A 187 -10.01 6.65 -14.36
C VAL A 187 -10.84 6.18 -15.55
N TYR A 188 -10.26 5.37 -16.43
CA TYR A 188 -10.97 4.83 -17.58
C TYR A 188 -12.13 3.92 -17.16
N ALA A 189 -11.91 3.05 -16.19
CA ALA A 189 -12.95 2.16 -15.66
C ALA A 189 -14.10 2.95 -14.99
N GLU A 190 -13.78 4.00 -14.24
CA GLU A 190 -14.78 4.89 -13.60
C GLU A 190 -15.63 5.63 -14.64
N THR A 191 -15.06 6.09 -15.75
CA THR A 191 -15.79 6.78 -16.82
C THR A 191 -16.73 5.85 -17.59
N MET A 192 -16.36 4.58 -17.76
CA MET A 192 -17.15 3.58 -18.47
C MET A 192 -18.28 2.99 -17.64
N MET A 193 -18.18 3.00 -16.31
CA MET A 193 -19.08 2.29 -15.40
C MET A 193 -20.10 3.17 -14.67
N ASN A 194 -20.31 4.41 -15.07
CA ASN A 194 -21.07 5.44 -14.34
C ASN A 194 -20.26 6.16 -13.24
N LYS A 195 -20.41 7.49 -13.19
CA LYS A 195 -19.69 8.49 -12.39
C LYS A 195 -19.75 8.35 -10.86
N HIS A 196 -19.76 7.14 -10.31
CA HIS A 196 -19.79 6.93 -8.86
C HIS A 196 -18.50 6.29 -8.36
N SER A 197 -17.45 7.10 -8.20
CA SER A 197 -16.18 6.75 -7.55
C SER A 197 -16.35 6.13 -6.15
N SER A 198 -17.49 6.38 -5.50
CA SER A 198 -17.81 5.85 -4.17
C SER A 198 -18.11 4.34 -4.11
N ARG A 199 -18.11 3.63 -5.24
CA ARG A 199 -18.44 2.20 -5.32
C ARG A 199 -17.26 1.33 -5.74
N SER A 200 -16.10 1.92 -5.96
CA SER A 200 -14.91 1.18 -6.37
C SER A 200 -13.79 1.35 -5.34
N HIS A 201 -13.00 0.31 -5.20
CA HIS A 201 -11.79 0.32 -4.37
C HIS A 201 -10.58 0.07 -5.26
N CYS A 202 -9.57 0.90 -5.10
CA CYS A 202 -8.27 0.68 -5.71
C CYS A 202 -7.36 -0.03 -4.71
N VAL A 203 -6.84 -1.18 -5.09
CA VAL A 203 -5.91 -1.96 -4.28
C VAL A 203 -4.56 -2.01 -4.99
N LEU A 204 -3.55 -1.44 -4.37
CA LEU A 204 -2.16 -1.53 -4.80
C LEU A 204 -1.43 -2.51 -3.89
N GLN A 205 -0.67 -3.43 -4.47
CA GLN A 205 0.16 -4.37 -3.73
C GLN A 205 1.62 -4.24 -4.17
N LEU A 206 2.52 -4.17 -3.19
CA LEU A 206 3.96 -4.24 -3.38
C LEU A 206 4.48 -5.52 -2.71
N LYS A 207 5.05 -6.41 -3.50
CA LYS A 207 5.71 -7.61 -3.03
C LYS A 207 7.20 -7.35 -2.96
N VAL A 208 7.80 -7.58 -1.80
CA VAL A 208 9.23 -7.37 -1.55
C VAL A 208 9.83 -8.68 -1.11
N ASN A 209 10.56 -9.32 -2.01
CA ASN A 209 11.32 -10.52 -1.72
C ASN A 209 12.74 -10.12 -1.31
N ARG A 210 13.24 -10.68 -0.22
CA ARG A 210 14.57 -10.42 0.31
C ARG A 210 15.31 -11.72 0.51
N VAL A 211 16.54 -11.81 -0.01
CA VAL A 211 17.42 -12.97 0.15
C VAL A 211 18.79 -12.48 0.59
N PRO A 212 19.43 -13.09 1.61
CA PRO A 212 20.80 -12.76 1.99
C PRO A 212 21.77 -12.92 0.82
N ARG A 213 22.77 -12.04 0.72
CA ARG A 213 23.88 -12.23 -0.25
C ARG A 213 24.74 -13.41 0.17
N PRO A 214 25.21 -14.24 -0.76
CA PRO A 214 26.00 -15.43 -0.47
C PRO A 214 27.31 -15.14 0.31
N ASP A 215 27.90 -14.00 0.06
CA ASP A 215 29.15 -13.51 0.65
C ASP A 215 29.04 -13.02 2.10
N THR A 216 27.83 -12.77 2.57
CA THR A 216 27.57 -12.31 3.95
C THR A 216 27.36 -13.44 4.97
N THR A 217 27.25 -14.67 4.50
CA THR A 217 27.02 -15.84 5.36
C THR A 217 28.19 -16.83 5.29
N THR A 218 29.11 -16.74 6.23
CA THR A 218 30.23 -17.69 6.40
C THR A 218 29.78 -19.16 6.50
N ALA A 219 28.52 -19.40 6.85
CA ALA A 219 27.91 -20.75 6.90
C ALA A 219 27.60 -21.35 5.51
N MET A 220 27.54 -20.55 4.45
CA MET A 220 27.19 -21.04 3.11
C MET A 220 28.33 -21.68 2.34
N ALA A 221 29.57 -21.42 2.70
CA ALA A 221 30.74 -21.97 2.01
C ALA A 221 30.89 -23.49 2.16
N GLN A 222 30.11 -24.11 3.06
CA GLN A 222 30.19 -25.54 3.37
C GLN A 222 29.02 -26.37 2.85
N LEU A 223 28.02 -25.76 2.19
CA LEU A 223 26.85 -26.46 1.69
C LEU A 223 27.04 -26.90 0.23
N ASN A 224 26.86 -28.19 -0.03
CA ASN A 224 26.77 -28.71 -1.40
C ASN A 224 25.56 -28.11 -2.13
N SER A 225 25.53 -28.13 -3.45
CA SER A 225 24.58 -27.40 -4.31
C SER A 225 23.08 -27.67 -4.01
N SER A 226 22.74 -28.85 -3.51
CA SER A 226 21.36 -29.22 -3.13
C SER A 226 20.95 -28.64 -1.77
N GLY A 227 21.87 -28.61 -0.82
CA GLY A 227 21.66 -27.97 0.49
C GLY A 227 21.54 -26.44 0.38
N TYR A 228 22.30 -25.82 -0.52
CA TYR A 228 22.28 -24.39 -0.75
C TYR A 228 20.91 -23.87 -1.21
N ARG A 229 20.28 -24.53 -2.20
CA ARG A 229 18.92 -24.16 -2.65
C ARG A 229 17.90 -24.19 -1.53
N ARG A 230 17.88 -25.27 -0.76
CA ARG A 230 16.93 -25.44 0.34
C ARG A 230 17.16 -24.42 1.47
N THR A 231 18.41 -24.07 1.75
CA THR A 231 18.75 -23.05 2.72
C THR A 231 18.36 -21.64 2.22
N LEU A 232 18.55 -21.34 0.94
CA LEU A 232 18.08 -20.07 0.35
C LEU A 232 16.56 -19.94 0.42
N GLU A 233 15.80 -20.99 0.14
CA GLU A 233 14.34 -20.99 0.27
C GLU A 233 13.89 -20.74 1.70
N LEU A 234 14.60 -21.28 2.71
CA LEU A 234 14.33 -21.05 4.13
C LEU A 234 14.72 -19.64 4.60
N LEU A 235 15.71 -19.01 3.96
CA LEU A 235 16.18 -17.66 4.28
C LEU A 235 15.49 -16.57 3.45
N GLN A 236 14.66 -16.95 2.50
CA GLN A 236 13.88 -16.01 1.73
C GLN A 236 12.75 -15.44 2.58
N HIS A 237 12.76 -14.13 2.74
CA HIS A 237 11.68 -13.41 3.39
C HIS A 237 10.87 -12.65 2.34
N GLN A 238 9.56 -12.80 2.39
CA GLN A 238 8.63 -12.08 1.53
C GLN A 238 7.74 -11.18 2.39
N GLY A 239 7.86 -9.87 2.20
CA GLY A 239 6.92 -8.90 2.71
C GLY A 239 5.90 -8.53 1.63
N LEU A 240 4.66 -8.30 2.01
CA LEU A 240 3.60 -7.80 1.13
C LEU A 240 3.01 -6.54 1.76
N LEU A 241 3.09 -5.42 1.06
CA LEU A 241 2.40 -4.19 1.41
C LEU A 241 1.15 -4.05 0.55
N THR A 242 0.01 -3.87 1.19
CA THR A 242 -1.26 -3.60 0.52
C THR A 242 -1.75 -2.20 0.88
N VAL A 243 -2.03 -1.37 -0.12
CA VAL A 243 -2.63 -0.04 0.05
C VAL A 243 -4.01 -0.06 -0.60
N VAL A 244 -5.03 0.33 0.14
CA VAL A 244 -6.44 0.33 -0.30
C VAL A 244 -7.01 1.74 -0.19
N ASP A 245 -7.49 2.29 -1.32
CA ASP A 245 -8.22 3.55 -1.43
C ASP A 245 -9.69 3.32 -1.78
#